data_027cbdbd79f13f75fab68873b24ce10a
#
_entry.id   027cbdbd79f13f75fab68873b24ce10a
#
_cell.length_a   1.000
_cell.length_b   1.000
_cell.length_c   1.000
_cell.angle_alpha   90.00
_cell.angle_beta   90.00
_cell.angle_gamma   90.00
#
_symmetry.space_group_name_H-M   'P 1'
#
loop_
_entity.id
_entity.type
_entity.pdbx_description
1 polymer ?
#
loop_
_entity_poly.entity_id
_entity_poly.type
_entity_poly.pdbx_seq_one_letter_code
_entity_poly.pdbx_strand_id
1 'polypeptide(L)'
;MATSVAPIDGAPAAPRAAGAGRIAEILSGLGALMLAGEAAVHVQQFGSTFHEVAWIGPLFLANAAGCLLAIGGLLPARTRPFAALAGIAISACALGGLAVSYGTGLFGWMEAGWRTATALAVASEVGAIVLLAAALATSAWLRR
;
A
#
# COMPACT_ATOMS: atom_id res chain seq x y z
N MET A 1 53.46 -14.25 -23.52
CA MET A 1 52.47 -13.16 -23.64
C MET A 1 51.10 -13.75 -23.37
N ALA A 2 50.52 -13.52 -22.18
CA ALA A 2 49.16 -13.96 -21.84
C ALA A 2 48.19 -12.82 -22.18
N THR A 3 47.34 -13.03 -23.15
CA THR A 3 46.25 -12.11 -23.51
C THR A 3 45.15 -12.21 -22.45
N SER A 4 45.08 -11.20 -21.60
CA SER A 4 43.96 -11.02 -20.68
C SER A 4 42.70 -10.68 -21.51
N VAL A 5 41.75 -11.62 -21.56
CA VAL A 5 40.41 -11.35 -22.11
C VAL A 5 39.62 -10.63 -21.03
N ALA A 6 39.29 -9.36 -21.29
CA ALA A 6 38.41 -8.60 -20.41
C ALA A 6 37.02 -9.26 -20.35
N PRO A 7 36.36 -9.29 -19.17
CA PRO A 7 34.99 -9.80 -19.06
C PRO A 7 34.06 -8.92 -19.89
N ILE A 8 33.20 -9.56 -20.68
CA ILE A 8 32.14 -8.88 -21.42
C ILE A 8 31.05 -8.52 -20.42
N ASP A 9 31.18 -7.36 -19.78
CA ASP A 9 30.12 -6.75 -18.96
C ASP A 9 28.99 -6.29 -19.88
N GLY A 10 27.90 -7.03 -19.90
CA GLY A 10 26.74 -6.65 -20.70
C GLY A 10 25.87 -7.79 -21.23
N ALA A 11 25.87 -8.95 -20.58
CA ALA A 11 24.89 -9.97 -20.95
C ALA A 11 23.47 -9.44 -20.72
N PRO A 12 22.56 -9.43 -21.76
CA PRO A 12 21.21 -8.96 -21.57
C PRO A 12 20.50 -9.81 -20.53
N ALA A 13 19.81 -9.16 -19.58
CA ALA A 13 19.05 -9.85 -18.54
C ALA A 13 18.13 -10.89 -19.17
N ALA A 14 18.12 -12.11 -18.61
CA ALA A 14 17.31 -13.20 -19.15
C ALA A 14 15.83 -12.77 -19.28
N PRO A 15 15.12 -13.14 -20.36
CA PRO A 15 13.74 -12.68 -20.65
C PRO A 15 12.76 -12.87 -19.47
N ARG A 16 12.98 -13.90 -18.64
CA ARG A 16 12.16 -14.16 -17.43
C ARG A 16 12.33 -13.08 -16.36
N ALA A 17 13.54 -12.55 -16.16
CA ALA A 17 13.81 -11.51 -15.19
C ALA A 17 13.17 -10.17 -15.60
N ALA A 18 13.19 -9.85 -16.89
CA ALA A 18 12.52 -8.65 -17.43
C ALA A 18 11.00 -8.74 -17.27
N GLY A 19 10.40 -9.92 -17.50
CA GLY A 19 8.96 -10.15 -17.31
C GLY A 19 8.52 -10.00 -15.86
N ALA A 20 9.25 -10.58 -14.91
CA ALA A 20 8.91 -10.51 -13.50
C ALA A 20 9.09 -9.07 -12.93
N GLY A 21 10.09 -8.31 -13.41
CA GLY A 21 10.24 -6.91 -13.05
C GLY A 21 9.01 -6.08 -13.45
N ARG A 22 8.51 -6.28 -14.68
CA ARG A 22 7.30 -5.62 -15.18
C ARG A 22 6.05 -6.00 -14.37
N ILE A 23 5.91 -7.26 -13.96
CA ILE A 23 4.81 -7.70 -13.10
C ILE A 23 4.87 -6.98 -11.75
N ALA A 24 6.03 -6.89 -11.12
CA ALA A 24 6.20 -6.18 -9.85
C ALA A 24 5.84 -4.68 -9.97
N GLU A 25 6.15 -4.05 -11.09
CA GLU A 25 5.76 -2.65 -11.35
C GLU A 25 4.25 -2.49 -11.52
N ILE A 26 3.61 -3.37 -12.29
CA ILE A 26 2.15 -3.35 -12.45
C ILE A 26 1.45 -3.54 -11.10
N LEU A 27 1.89 -4.52 -10.31
CA LEU A 27 1.33 -4.77 -8.98
C LEU A 27 1.52 -3.57 -8.04
N SER A 28 2.67 -2.91 -8.09
CA SER A 28 2.92 -1.68 -7.31
C SER A 28 2.01 -0.54 -7.77
N GLY A 29 1.78 -0.39 -9.07
CA GLY A 29 0.87 0.61 -9.63
C GLY A 29 -0.59 0.37 -9.22
N LEU A 30 -1.04 -0.89 -9.28
CA LEU A 30 -2.38 -1.27 -8.81
C LEU A 30 -2.52 -1.08 -7.29
N GLY A 31 -1.48 -1.40 -6.52
CA GLY A 31 -1.43 -1.14 -5.09
C GLY A 31 -1.51 0.36 -4.77
N ALA A 32 -0.82 1.21 -5.54
CA ALA A 32 -0.92 2.66 -5.43
C ALA A 32 -2.35 3.16 -5.71
N LEU A 33 -3.05 2.56 -6.69
CA LEU A 33 -4.45 2.89 -6.98
C LEU A 33 -5.37 2.52 -5.81
N MET A 34 -5.14 1.38 -5.16
CA MET A 34 -5.89 1.00 -3.95
C MET A 34 -5.62 1.96 -2.80
N LEU A 35 -4.36 2.34 -2.53
CA LEU A 35 -4.03 3.36 -1.53
C LEU A 35 -4.69 4.72 -1.83
N ALA A 36 -4.80 5.11 -3.10
CA ALA A 36 -5.51 6.33 -3.49
C ALA A 36 -7.01 6.23 -3.19
N GLY A 37 -7.62 5.07 -3.45
CA GLY A 37 -9.01 4.77 -3.08
C GLY A 37 -9.23 4.84 -1.57
N GLU A 38 -8.35 4.22 -0.79
CA GLU A 38 -8.33 4.27 0.68
C GLU A 38 -8.24 5.72 1.17
N ALA A 39 -7.29 6.51 0.67
CA ALA A 39 -7.15 7.92 1.03
C ALA A 39 -8.41 8.73 0.72
N ALA A 40 -9.01 8.51 -0.46
CA ALA A 40 -10.24 9.20 -0.87
C ALA A 40 -11.41 8.88 0.06
N VAL A 41 -11.60 7.60 0.43
CA VAL A 41 -12.65 7.20 1.38
C VAL A 41 -12.41 7.84 2.75
N HIS A 42 -11.17 7.83 3.25
CA HIS A 42 -10.84 8.43 4.55
C HIS A 42 -11.08 9.94 4.57
N VAL A 43 -10.69 10.68 3.53
CA VAL A 43 -10.98 12.12 3.41
C VAL A 43 -12.48 12.38 3.34
N GLN A 44 -13.22 11.62 2.54
CA GLN A 44 -14.66 11.74 2.41
C GLN A 44 -15.38 11.47 3.75
N GLN A 45 -14.98 10.42 4.47
CA GLN A 45 -15.55 10.08 5.77
C GLN A 45 -15.19 11.11 6.84
N PHE A 46 -13.97 11.66 6.82
CA PHE A 46 -13.61 12.80 7.67
C PHE A 46 -14.60 13.96 7.44
N GLY A 47 -14.77 14.41 6.20
CA GLY A 47 -15.60 15.56 5.87
C GLY A 47 -17.09 15.36 6.15
N SER A 48 -17.61 14.13 6.02
CA SER A 48 -19.05 13.85 6.16
C SER A 48 -19.48 13.41 7.57
N THR A 49 -18.58 12.77 8.34
CA THR A 49 -19.01 12.08 9.57
C THR A 49 -18.05 12.31 10.74
N PHE A 50 -16.73 12.23 10.52
CA PHE A 50 -15.77 12.06 11.62
C PHE A 50 -15.01 13.34 12.00
N HIS A 51 -15.21 14.47 11.33
CA HIS A 51 -14.48 15.72 11.62
C HIS A 51 -14.70 16.24 13.05
N GLU A 52 -15.84 15.96 13.65
CA GLU A 52 -16.17 16.34 15.03
C GLU A 52 -15.86 15.25 16.07
N VAL A 53 -15.47 14.04 15.62
CA VAL A 53 -15.19 12.92 16.52
C VAL A 53 -13.76 13.00 16.98
N ALA A 54 -13.55 13.30 18.26
CA ALA A 54 -12.22 13.40 18.87
C ALA A 54 -11.40 12.14 18.60
N TRP A 55 -10.12 12.30 18.26
CA TRP A 55 -9.15 11.24 17.90
C TRP A 55 -9.44 10.54 16.57
N ILE A 56 -10.69 10.18 16.27
CA ILE A 56 -11.06 9.47 15.05
C ILE A 56 -10.83 10.34 13.81
N GLY A 57 -11.33 11.60 13.83
CA GLY A 57 -11.16 12.53 12.71
C GLY A 57 -9.68 12.72 12.32
N PRO A 58 -8.79 13.10 13.25
CA PRO A 58 -7.36 13.19 12.98
C PRO A 58 -6.73 11.89 12.45
N LEU A 59 -7.18 10.72 12.91
CA LEU A 59 -6.69 9.43 12.41
C LEU A 59 -7.07 9.18 10.96
N PHE A 60 -8.26 9.60 10.52
CA PHE A 60 -8.68 9.51 9.12
C PHE A 60 -7.79 10.37 8.21
N LEU A 61 -7.45 11.59 8.63
CA LEU A 61 -6.53 12.45 7.90
C LEU A 61 -5.09 11.91 7.90
N ALA A 62 -4.64 11.38 9.03
CA ALA A 62 -3.32 10.76 9.13
C ALA A 62 -3.19 9.53 8.21
N ASN A 63 -4.23 8.68 8.14
CA ASN A 63 -4.29 7.56 7.20
C ASN A 63 -4.18 8.08 5.76
N ALA A 64 -5.02 9.03 5.36
CA ALA A 64 -5.00 9.57 4.01
C ALA A 64 -3.64 10.19 3.65
N ALA A 65 -3.03 10.96 4.55
CA ALA A 65 -1.69 11.52 4.35
C ALA A 65 -0.64 10.42 4.22
N GLY A 66 -0.70 9.39 5.06
CA GLY A 66 0.18 8.23 5.01
C GLY A 66 0.08 7.49 3.67
N CYS A 67 -1.13 7.26 3.17
CA CYS A 67 -1.36 6.66 1.85
C CYS A 67 -0.71 7.49 0.74
N LEU A 68 -0.87 8.82 0.74
CA LEU A 68 -0.26 9.69 -0.27
C LEU A 68 1.27 9.67 -0.20
N LEU A 69 1.85 9.65 0.99
CA LEU A 69 3.30 9.51 1.17
C LEU A 69 3.79 8.14 0.66
N ALA A 70 3.07 7.07 0.95
CA ALA A 70 3.39 5.75 0.43
C ALA A 70 3.32 5.70 -1.10
N ILE A 71 2.28 6.28 -1.72
CA ILE A 71 2.16 6.40 -3.18
C ILE A 71 3.38 7.14 -3.76
N GLY A 72 3.75 8.28 -3.20
CA GLY A 72 4.94 9.03 -3.62
C GLY A 72 6.22 8.20 -3.52
N GLY A 73 6.36 7.43 -2.46
CA GLY A 73 7.51 6.53 -2.22
C GLY A 73 7.55 5.30 -3.14
N LEU A 74 6.42 4.89 -3.73
CA LEU A 74 6.38 3.79 -4.70
C LEU A 74 6.98 4.17 -6.07
N LEU A 75 7.04 5.47 -6.41
CA LEU A 75 7.54 5.93 -7.70
C LEU A 75 9.03 5.66 -7.91
N PRO A 76 9.97 6.07 -7.00
CA PRO A 76 11.37 5.78 -7.17
C PRO A 76 11.68 4.31 -6.83
N ALA A 77 12.46 3.64 -7.68
CA ALA A 77 12.82 2.22 -7.48
C ALA A 77 13.49 1.94 -6.12
N ARG A 78 14.30 2.89 -5.61
CA ARG A 78 15.04 2.75 -4.35
C ARG A 78 14.14 2.74 -3.11
N THR A 79 13.07 3.53 -3.11
CA THR A 79 12.15 3.67 -1.98
C THR A 79 10.95 2.72 -2.07
N ARG A 80 10.70 2.17 -3.25
CA ARG A 80 9.54 1.31 -3.54
C ARG A 80 9.30 0.19 -2.52
N PRO A 81 10.30 -0.63 -2.10
CA PRO A 81 10.04 -1.69 -1.12
C PRO A 81 9.64 -1.16 0.26
N PHE A 82 10.24 -0.06 0.70
CA PHE A 82 9.88 0.56 1.97
C PHE A 82 8.51 1.20 1.92
N ALA A 83 8.19 1.87 0.82
CA ALA A 83 6.86 2.46 0.59
C ALA A 83 5.77 1.40 0.49
N ALA A 84 6.04 0.25 -0.14
CA ALA A 84 5.12 -0.88 -0.17
C ALA A 84 4.85 -1.44 1.24
N LEU A 85 5.89 -1.61 2.06
CA LEU A 85 5.73 -2.02 3.46
C LEU A 85 4.95 -0.99 4.28
N ALA A 86 5.22 0.31 4.08
CA ALA A 86 4.47 1.38 4.74
C ALA A 86 3.00 1.37 4.35
N GLY A 87 2.68 1.23 3.05
CA GLY A 87 1.31 1.12 2.57
C GLY A 87 0.57 -0.08 3.18
N ILE A 88 1.21 -1.26 3.20
CA ILE A 88 0.66 -2.46 3.87
C ILE A 88 0.37 -2.17 5.34
N ALA A 89 1.30 -1.56 6.06
CA ALA A 89 1.14 -1.27 7.49
C ALA A 89 -0.02 -0.27 7.73
N ILE A 90 -0.13 0.78 6.92
CA ILE A 90 -1.21 1.77 7.00
C ILE A 90 -2.57 1.09 6.82
N SER A 91 -2.75 0.33 5.72
CA SER A 91 -4.00 -0.37 5.44
C SER A 91 -4.33 -1.42 6.51
N ALA A 92 -3.33 -2.15 7.02
CA ALA A 92 -3.53 -3.11 8.11
C ALA A 92 -3.95 -2.43 9.42
N CYS A 93 -3.37 -1.26 9.75
CA CYS A 93 -3.77 -0.47 10.90
C CYS A 93 -5.21 0.06 10.77
N ALA A 94 -5.61 0.49 9.58
CA ALA A 94 -6.98 0.95 9.31
C ALA A 94 -8.00 -0.19 9.50
N LEU A 95 -7.73 -1.38 8.92
CA LEU A 95 -8.55 -2.58 9.14
C LEU A 95 -8.61 -2.98 10.62
N GLY A 96 -7.49 -2.92 11.32
CA GLY A 96 -7.42 -3.18 12.76
C GLY A 96 -8.27 -2.19 13.56
N GLY A 97 -8.18 -0.90 13.25
CA GLY A 97 -9.01 0.15 13.85
C GLY A 97 -10.49 -0.08 13.61
N LEU A 98 -10.85 -0.44 12.38
CA LEU A 98 -12.23 -0.80 12.03
C LEU A 98 -12.73 -2.00 12.82
N ALA A 99 -11.94 -3.07 12.93
CA ALA A 99 -12.30 -4.26 13.69
C ALA A 99 -12.52 -3.93 15.18
N VAL A 100 -11.66 -3.11 15.78
CA VAL A 100 -11.80 -2.63 17.16
C VAL A 100 -13.08 -1.80 17.30
N SER A 101 -13.41 -0.92 16.33
CA SER A 101 -14.60 -0.09 16.41
C SER A 101 -15.91 -0.89 16.37
N TYR A 102 -15.92 -2.03 15.68
CA TYR A 102 -17.07 -2.97 15.70
C TYR A 102 -17.13 -3.83 16.96
N GLY A 103 -15.99 -4.13 17.58
CA GLY A 103 -15.90 -5.04 18.74
C GLY A 103 -16.09 -4.33 20.07
N THR A 104 -15.07 -3.60 20.49
CA THR A 104 -14.98 -2.97 21.82
C THR A 104 -15.10 -1.45 21.79
N GLY A 105 -15.15 -0.87 20.60
CA GLY A 105 -15.09 0.56 20.39
C GLY A 105 -13.65 1.09 20.31
N LEU A 106 -13.45 2.09 19.44
CA LEU A 106 -12.18 2.78 19.24
C LEU A 106 -12.30 4.21 19.79
N PHE A 107 -11.56 4.56 20.81
CA PHE A 107 -11.61 5.88 21.47
C PHE A 107 -13.04 6.34 21.85
N GLY A 108 -13.88 5.41 22.29
CA GLY A 108 -15.29 5.68 22.63
C GLY A 108 -16.25 5.68 21.45
N TRP A 109 -15.78 5.49 20.22
CA TRP A 109 -16.61 5.32 19.04
C TRP A 109 -16.88 3.83 18.78
N MET A 110 -18.14 3.48 18.60
CA MET A 110 -18.57 2.16 18.12
C MET A 110 -19.23 2.29 16.76
N GLU A 111 -18.82 1.49 15.82
CA GLU A 111 -19.45 1.41 14.51
C GLU A 111 -20.78 0.64 14.61
N ALA A 112 -21.87 1.27 14.15
CA ALA A 112 -23.20 0.72 14.36
C ALA A 112 -23.73 -0.14 13.21
N GLY A 113 -23.05 -0.21 12.07
CA GLY A 113 -23.51 -0.98 10.93
C GLY A 113 -22.61 -0.91 9.70
N TRP A 114 -22.81 -1.84 8.80
CA TRP A 114 -22.06 -1.90 7.54
C TRP A 114 -22.60 -0.88 6.54
N ARG A 115 -21.75 0.04 6.09
CA ARG A 115 -22.09 1.09 5.14
C ARG A 115 -21.29 0.91 3.83
N THR A 116 -21.75 1.53 2.75
CA THR A 116 -21.01 1.51 1.47
C THR A 116 -19.60 2.05 1.62
N ALA A 117 -19.39 3.11 2.39
CA ALA A 117 -18.07 3.65 2.67
C ALA A 117 -17.17 2.63 3.38
N THR A 118 -17.71 1.88 4.34
CA THR A 118 -16.99 0.80 5.03
C THR A 118 -16.58 -0.31 4.05
N ALA A 119 -17.49 -0.70 3.14
CA ALA A 119 -17.18 -1.70 2.12
C ALA A 119 -16.06 -1.23 1.17
N LEU A 120 -16.11 0.03 0.74
CA LEU A 120 -15.08 0.63 -0.12
C LEU A 120 -13.73 0.75 0.60
N ALA A 121 -13.73 1.15 1.88
CA ALA A 121 -12.53 1.17 2.72
C ALA A 121 -11.90 -0.22 2.78
N VAL A 122 -12.64 -1.23 3.24
CA VAL A 122 -12.15 -2.60 3.36
C VAL A 122 -11.65 -3.15 2.02
N ALA A 123 -12.36 -2.90 0.92
CA ALA A 123 -11.94 -3.38 -0.40
C ALA A 123 -10.62 -2.74 -0.85
N SER A 124 -10.45 -1.42 -0.63
CA SER A 124 -9.21 -0.72 -0.98
C SER A 124 -8.05 -1.11 -0.07
N GLU A 125 -8.25 -1.24 1.24
CA GLU A 125 -7.26 -1.63 2.23
C GLU A 125 -6.75 -3.07 1.98
N VAL A 126 -7.67 -4.03 1.82
CA VAL A 126 -7.32 -5.43 1.50
C VAL A 126 -6.64 -5.50 0.13
N GLY A 127 -7.15 -4.77 -0.87
CA GLY A 127 -6.55 -4.69 -2.19
C GLY A 127 -5.12 -4.16 -2.15
N ALA A 128 -4.86 -3.08 -1.40
CA ALA A 128 -3.53 -2.51 -1.20
C ALA A 128 -2.58 -3.53 -0.57
N ILE A 129 -2.98 -4.19 0.52
CA ILE A 129 -2.16 -5.21 1.21
C ILE A 129 -1.78 -6.34 0.24
N VAL A 130 -2.76 -6.92 -0.46
CA VAL A 130 -2.53 -8.08 -1.34
C VAL A 130 -1.62 -7.71 -2.51
N LEU A 131 -1.89 -6.59 -3.18
CA LEU A 131 -1.14 -6.17 -4.36
C LEU A 131 0.30 -5.75 -4.02
N LEU A 132 0.49 -5.00 -2.94
CA LEU A 132 1.82 -4.57 -2.50
C LEU A 132 2.64 -5.75 -1.95
N ALA A 133 2.02 -6.68 -1.23
CA ALA A 133 2.70 -7.90 -0.80
C ALA A 133 3.13 -8.77 -1.99
N ALA A 134 2.27 -8.93 -3.00
CA ALA A 134 2.60 -9.64 -4.23
C ALA A 134 3.75 -8.96 -5.00
N ALA A 135 3.76 -7.61 -5.07
CA ALA A 135 4.85 -6.85 -5.68
C ALA A 135 6.20 -7.08 -4.97
N LEU A 136 6.18 -7.06 -3.63
CA LEU A 136 7.37 -7.35 -2.81
C LEU A 136 7.88 -8.78 -3.01
N ALA A 137 6.99 -9.77 -2.99
CA ALA A 137 7.33 -11.17 -3.21
C ALA A 137 7.95 -11.40 -4.60
N THR A 138 7.37 -10.82 -5.65
CA THR A 138 7.88 -10.89 -7.02
C THR A 138 9.27 -10.24 -7.11
N SER A 139 9.46 -9.07 -6.50
CA SER A 139 10.75 -8.38 -6.48
C SER A 139 11.82 -9.12 -5.68
N ALA A 140 11.47 -9.80 -4.59
CA ALA A 140 12.38 -10.61 -3.79
C ALA A 140 12.84 -11.88 -4.54
N TRP A 141 11.94 -12.49 -5.30
CA TRP A 141 12.27 -13.66 -6.12
C TRP A 141 13.32 -13.35 -7.20
N LEU A 142 13.26 -12.14 -7.79
CA LEU A 142 14.23 -11.70 -8.81
C LEU A 142 15.65 -11.46 -8.28
N ARG A 143 15.82 -11.31 -6.97
CA ARG A 143 17.13 -11.07 -6.32
C ARG A 143 17.83 -12.34 -5.86
N ARG A 144 17.21 -13.50 -6.02
CA ARG A 144 17.78 -14.82 -5.71
C ARG A 144 18.43 -15.46 -6.93
#